data_07fc4eca8fcbd54f170916e0533945d9
#
_entry.id   07fc4eca8fcbd54f170916e0533945d9
#
_cell.length_a   1.000
_cell.length_b   1.000
_cell.length_c   1.000
_cell.angle_alpha   90.00
_cell.angle_beta   90.00
_cell.angle_gamma   90.00
#
_symmetry.space_group_name_H-M   'P 1'
#
loop_
_entity.id
_entity.type
_entity.pdbx_description
1 polymer ?
#
loop_
_entity_poly.entity_id
_entity_poly.type
_entity_poly.pdbx_seq_one_letter_code
_entity_poly.pdbx_strand_id
1 'polypeptide(L)'
;MAISILILIFPLLASLVIGVFQKQISSHIAKIGVVATVISFFLSVWALCHVSTEGPIHFMLLPLNPKNPSFLNIGMLVDRLTAVMMVLITSVSTVIHVYSIRYLEGDLGYARFFALLSFMTFVILSLVSSPNLFMLFVFWQLLSWALYLLLAFNFPNRPACQNAFKTFFAHRV
;
A
#
# COMPACT_ATOMS: atom_id res chain seq x y z
N MET A 1 -0.94 -19.45 1.76
CA MET A 1 -0.62 -18.82 0.46
C MET A 1 -1.66 -17.78 0.02
N ALA A 2 -2.92 -18.12 -0.23
CA ALA A 2 -3.93 -17.15 -0.69
C ALA A 2 -4.10 -15.92 0.21
N ILE A 3 -4.00 -16.08 1.51
CA ILE A 3 -4.26 -15.02 2.49
C ILE A 3 -3.20 -13.92 2.45
N SER A 4 -1.93 -14.27 2.27
CA SER A 4 -0.86 -13.27 2.18
C SER A 4 -1.02 -12.36 0.95
N ILE A 5 -1.50 -12.91 -0.15
CA ILE A 5 -1.81 -12.13 -1.36
C ILE A 5 -3.03 -11.23 -1.13
N LEU A 6 -4.05 -11.72 -0.41
CA LEU A 6 -5.24 -10.95 -0.09
C LEU A 6 -4.91 -9.70 0.72
N ILE A 7 -3.90 -9.74 1.62
CA ILE A 7 -3.46 -8.57 2.38
C ILE A 7 -3.07 -7.41 1.46
N LEU A 8 -2.43 -7.71 0.33
CA LEU A 8 -2.02 -6.70 -0.64
C LEU A 8 -3.16 -6.30 -1.58
N ILE A 9 -4.00 -7.27 -1.96
CA ILE A 9 -5.07 -7.04 -2.94
C ILE A 9 -6.12 -6.08 -2.41
N PHE A 10 -6.52 -6.16 -1.12
CA PHE A 10 -7.57 -5.32 -0.58
C PHE A 10 -7.27 -3.81 -0.66
N PRO A 11 -6.11 -3.30 -0.23
CA PRO A 11 -5.78 -1.89 -0.38
C PRO A 11 -5.64 -1.47 -1.85
N LEU A 12 -5.13 -2.35 -2.71
CA LEU A 12 -5.02 -2.08 -4.14
C LEU A 12 -6.41 -1.94 -4.79
N LEU A 13 -7.32 -2.88 -4.52
CA LEU A 13 -8.69 -2.82 -5.03
C LEU A 13 -9.41 -1.58 -4.51
N ALA A 14 -9.27 -1.24 -3.23
CA ALA A 14 -9.85 -0.02 -2.68
C ALA A 14 -9.34 1.22 -3.41
N SER A 15 -8.02 1.30 -3.64
CA SER A 15 -7.42 2.41 -4.39
C SER A 15 -7.98 2.53 -5.82
N LEU A 16 -8.08 1.42 -6.54
CA LEU A 16 -8.62 1.39 -7.91
C LEU A 16 -10.11 1.75 -7.95
N VAL A 17 -10.91 1.16 -7.06
CA VAL A 17 -12.35 1.43 -7.00
C VAL A 17 -12.61 2.90 -6.67
N ILE A 18 -11.93 3.45 -5.68
CA ILE A 18 -12.08 4.85 -5.31
C ILE A 18 -11.58 5.77 -6.44
N GLY A 19 -10.43 5.45 -7.05
CA GLY A 19 -9.82 6.26 -8.11
C GLY A 19 -10.67 6.34 -9.37
N VAL A 20 -11.24 5.20 -9.81
CA VAL A 20 -12.04 5.11 -11.04
C VAL A 20 -13.48 5.62 -10.82
N PHE A 21 -14.11 5.22 -9.72
CA PHE A 21 -15.54 5.48 -9.45
C PHE A 21 -15.79 6.66 -8.51
N GLN A 22 -14.82 7.57 -8.34
CA GLN A 22 -14.91 8.69 -7.41
C GLN A 22 -16.19 9.53 -7.55
N LYS A 23 -16.73 9.72 -8.77
CA LYS A 23 -17.94 10.49 -9.04
C LYS A 23 -19.24 9.77 -8.64
N GLN A 24 -19.25 8.45 -8.72
CA GLN A 24 -20.45 7.63 -8.46
C GLN A 24 -20.59 7.23 -6.99
N ILE A 25 -19.46 7.10 -6.27
CA ILE A 25 -19.40 6.54 -4.92
C ILE A 25 -19.10 7.64 -3.87
N SER A 26 -19.29 8.91 -4.16
CA SER A 26 -18.90 10.05 -3.31
C SER A 26 -19.27 9.89 -1.82
N SER A 27 -20.44 9.32 -1.52
CA SER A 27 -20.92 9.10 -0.15
C SER A 27 -20.26 7.93 0.59
N HIS A 28 -19.58 6.97 -0.11
CA HIS A 28 -19.07 5.73 0.48
C HIS A 28 -17.56 5.58 0.36
N ILE A 29 -16.86 6.55 -0.20
CA ILE A 29 -15.42 6.53 -0.49
C ILE A 29 -14.61 6.15 0.76
N ALA A 30 -14.81 6.88 1.85
CA ALA A 30 -14.09 6.62 3.09
C ALA A 30 -14.38 5.24 3.68
N LYS A 31 -15.64 4.79 3.61
CA LYS A 31 -16.03 3.47 4.12
C LYS A 31 -15.30 2.36 3.38
N ILE A 32 -15.17 2.45 2.05
CA ILE A 32 -14.46 1.47 1.23
C ILE A 32 -12.98 1.40 1.63
N GLY A 33 -12.31 2.56 1.76
CA GLY A 33 -10.91 2.62 2.18
C GLY A 33 -10.69 2.03 3.57
N VAL A 34 -11.50 2.44 4.55
CA VAL A 34 -11.42 1.94 5.93
C VAL A 34 -11.70 0.44 6.01
N VAL A 35 -12.77 -0.05 5.38
CA VAL A 35 -13.10 -1.48 5.39
C VAL A 35 -11.98 -2.32 4.78
N ALA A 36 -11.41 -1.89 3.67
CA ALA A 36 -10.31 -2.60 3.03
C ALA A 36 -9.06 -2.67 3.93
N THR A 37 -8.69 -1.58 4.59
CA THR A 37 -7.53 -1.55 5.50
C THR A 37 -7.78 -2.34 6.79
N VAL A 38 -9.00 -2.32 7.33
CA VAL A 38 -9.40 -3.13 8.50
C VAL A 38 -9.33 -4.63 8.16
N ILE A 39 -9.85 -5.03 7.00
CA ILE A 39 -9.75 -6.44 6.54
C ILE A 39 -8.27 -6.83 6.40
N SER A 40 -7.45 -5.99 5.76
CA SER A 40 -6.01 -6.25 5.63
C SER A 40 -5.31 -6.34 6.98
N PHE A 41 -5.73 -5.56 7.98
CA PHE A 41 -5.20 -5.64 9.34
C PHE A 41 -5.49 -7.00 9.99
N PHE A 42 -6.74 -7.46 9.97
CA PHE A 42 -7.09 -8.78 10.52
C PHE A 42 -6.37 -9.92 9.80
N LEU A 43 -6.24 -9.84 8.47
CA LEU A 43 -5.49 -10.83 7.70
C LEU A 43 -4.00 -10.80 8.02
N SER A 44 -3.41 -9.63 8.30
CA SER A 44 -2.00 -9.53 8.69
C SER A 44 -1.74 -10.12 10.09
N VAL A 45 -2.66 -9.91 11.05
CA VAL A 45 -2.60 -10.55 12.37
C VAL A 45 -2.70 -12.08 12.23
N TRP A 46 -3.62 -12.56 11.40
CA TRP A 46 -3.72 -13.98 11.12
C TRP A 46 -2.44 -14.55 10.49
N ALA A 47 -1.85 -13.84 9.51
CA ALA A 47 -0.59 -14.23 8.88
C ALA A 47 0.57 -14.30 9.89
N LEU A 48 0.61 -13.38 10.86
CA LEU A 48 1.60 -13.40 11.94
C LEU A 48 1.46 -14.65 12.81
N CYS A 49 0.24 -15.01 13.19
CA CYS A 49 -0.02 -16.24 13.95
C CYS A 49 0.40 -17.48 13.15
N HIS A 50 0.03 -17.54 11.88
CA HIS A 50 0.37 -18.69 11.00
C HIS A 50 1.88 -18.84 10.81
N VAL A 51 2.60 -17.76 10.50
CA VAL A 51 4.06 -17.79 10.32
C VAL A 51 4.79 -18.14 11.62
N SER A 52 4.20 -17.82 12.77
CA SER A 52 4.78 -18.18 14.08
C SER A 52 4.69 -19.67 14.36
N THR A 53 3.71 -20.39 13.81
CA THR A 53 3.46 -21.83 14.02
C THR A 53 4.02 -22.70 12.92
N GLU A 54 3.87 -22.32 11.67
CA GLU A 54 4.17 -23.15 10.50
C GLU A 54 5.44 -22.73 9.74
N GLY A 55 6.01 -21.56 10.06
CA GLY A 55 7.21 -21.04 9.41
C GLY A 55 6.95 -20.06 8.26
N PRO A 56 8.02 -19.63 7.56
CA PRO A 56 7.94 -18.58 6.54
C PRO A 56 7.16 -19.03 5.30
N ILE A 57 6.36 -18.10 4.75
CA ILE A 57 5.56 -18.32 3.54
C ILE A 57 6.33 -17.73 2.34
N HIS A 58 6.73 -18.60 1.41
CA HIS A 58 7.31 -18.21 0.13
C HIS A 58 6.28 -18.37 -0.98
N PHE A 59 6.03 -17.30 -1.72
CA PHE A 59 5.16 -17.32 -2.87
C PHE A 59 5.89 -16.77 -4.09
N MET A 60 5.99 -17.57 -5.15
CA MET A 60 6.52 -17.15 -6.46
C MET A 60 5.39 -17.05 -7.45
N LEU A 61 5.16 -15.87 -8.00
CA LEU A 61 4.16 -15.60 -9.04
C LEU A 61 4.68 -15.95 -10.44
N LEU A 62 5.89 -15.48 -10.78
CA LEU A 62 6.48 -15.64 -12.10
C LEU A 62 8.01 -15.78 -11.99
N PRO A 63 8.59 -16.91 -12.38
CA PRO A 63 10.03 -17.03 -12.58
C PRO A 63 10.39 -16.37 -13.93
N LEU A 64 10.88 -15.13 -13.89
CA LEU A 64 11.29 -14.42 -15.10
C LEU A 64 12.57 -14.97 -15.71
N ASN A 65 13.38 -15.70 -14.94
CA ASN A 65 14.56 -16.38 -15.44
C ASN A 65 14.62 -17.84 -14.95
N PRO A 66 14.25 -18.83 -15.78
CA PRO A 66 14.28 -20.23 -15.41
C PRO A 66 15.69 -20.79 -15.12
N LYS A 67 16.77 -20.13 -15.59
CA LYS A 67 18.15 -20.57 -15.39
C LYS A 67 18.76 -20.05 -14.07
N ASN A 68 18.30 -18.91 -13.57
CA ASN A 68 18.72 -18.33 -12.29
C ASN A 68 17.49 -17.78 -11.53
N PRO A 69 16.80 -18.62 -10.77
CA PRO A 69 15.55 -18.21 -10.11
C PRO A 69 15.74 -17.18 -8.99
N SER A 70 16.95 -16.83 -8.62
CA SER A 70 17.21 -15.95 -7.46
C SER A 70 17.13 -14.45 -7.76
N PHE A 71 17.31 -14.01 -9.01
CA PHE A 71 17.56 -12.60 -9.30
C PHE A 71 16.33 -11.82 -9.78
N LEU A 72 15.42 -12.43 -10.54
CA LEU A 72 14.31 -11.75 -11.23
C LEU A 72 12.97 -12.47 -11.00
N ASN A 73 12.69 -12.91 -9.78
CA ASN A 73 11.41 -13.54 -9.49
C ASN A 73 10.41 -12.52 -8.95
N ILE A 74 9.23 -12.49 -9.55
CA ILE A 74 8.09 -11.77 -8.97
C ILE A 74 7.44 -12.70 -7.96
N GLY A 75 7.49 -12.31 -6.68
CA GLY A 75 6.96 -13.11 -5.60
C GLY A 75 6.77 -12.32 -4.32
N MET A 76 6.50 -13.03 -3.25
CA MET A 76 6.27 -12.48 -1.92
C MET A 76 6.93 -13.40 -0.90
N LEU A 77 7.66 -12.81 0.04
CA LEU A 77 8.25 -13.48 1.17
C LEU A 77 7.61 -12.95 2.45
N VAL A 78 7.00 -13.82 3.23
CA VAL A 78 6.46 -13.46 4.55
C VAL A 78 7.15 -14.33 5.60
N ASP A 79 8.13 -13.74 6.25
CA ASP A 79 8.77 -14.27 7.45
C ASP A 79 8.18 -13.61 8.71
N ARG A 80 8.69 -13.96 9.89
CA ARG A 80 8.22 -13.35 11.15
C ARG A 80 8.37 -11.83 11.18
N LEU A 81 9.51 -11.34 10.70
CA LEU A 81 9.79 -9.91 10.68
C LEU A 81 8.82 -9.19 9.74
N THR A 82 8.67 -9.70 8.52
CA THR A 82 7.72 -9.19 7.53
C THR A 82 6.29 -9.19 8.07
N ALA A 83 5.85 -10.26 8.73
CA ALA A 83 4.51 -10.36 9.29
C ALA A 83 4.26 -9.31 10.39
N VAL A 84 5.22 -9.08 11.30
CA VAL A 84 5.14 -8.01 12.31
C VAL A 84 5.06 -6.64 11.64
N MET A 85 5.90 -6.38 10.64
CA MET A 85 5.87 -5.12 9.89
C MET A 85 4.55 -4.92 9.15
N MET A 86 3.97 -5.97 8.58
CA MET A 86 2.65 -5.90 7.95
C MET A 86 1.55 -5.50 8.94
N VAL A 87 1.53 -6.08 10.14
CA VAL A 87 0.58 -5.72 11.20
C VAL A 87 0.76 -4.25 11.59
N LEU A 88 2.00 -3.80 11.76
CA LEU A 88 2.29 -2.41 12.09
C LEU A 88 1.79 -1.45 11.00
N ILE A 89 2.13 -1.72 9.74
CA ILE A 89 1.74 -0.88 8.60
C ILE A 89 0.22 -0.82 8.47
N THR A 90 -0.46 -1.96 8.53
CA THR A 90 -1.93 -2.01 8.39
C THR A 90 -2.65 -1.36 9.57
N SER A 91 -2.13 -1.46 10.80
CA SER A 91 -2.69 -0.78 11.96
C SER A 91 -2.60 0.73 11.84
N VAL A 92 -1.41 1.26 11.53
CA VAL A 92 -1.19 2.70 11.32
C VAL A 92 -2.03 3.21 10.16
N SER A 93 -2.05 2.50 9.04
CA SER A 93 -2.87 2.86 7.88
C SER A 93 -4.36 2.94 8.23
N THR A 94 -4.88 1.98 9.00
CA THR A 94 -6.28 1.98 9.45
C THR A 94 -6.59 3.21 10.30
N VAL A 95 -5.72 3.55 11.25
CA VAL A 95 -5.87 4.74 12.10
C VAL A 95 -5.90 6.01 11.26
N ILE A 96 -4.98 6.14 10.29
CA ILE A 96 -4.92 7.29 9.40
C ILE A 96 -6.20 7.38 8.54
N HIS A 97 -6.68 6.27 7.98
CA HIS A 97 -7.93 6.26 7.20
C HIS A 97 -9.13 6.73 8.03
N VAL A 98 -9.27 6.23 9.26
CA VAL A 98 -10.36 6.63 10.17
C VAL A 98 -10.26 8.11 10.54
N TYR A 99 -9.06 8.57 10.90
CA TYR A 99 -8.84 9.98 11.23
C TYR A 99 -9.15 10.93 10.06
N SER A 100 -8.74 10.53 8.85
CA SER A 100 -8.90 11.34 7.64
C SER A 100 -10.36 11.54 7.23
N ILE A 101 -11.29 10.71 7.68
CA ILE A 101 -12.73 10.87 7.39
C ILE A 101 -13.22 12.26 7.83
N ARG A 102 -12.92 12.63 9.07
CA ARG A 102 -13.34 13.92 9.62
C ARG A 102 -12.44 15.08 9.21
N TYR A 103 -11.15 14.80 9.07
CA TYR A 103 -10.17 15.83 8.75
C TYR A 103 -10.36 16.44 7.36
N LEU A 104 -10.78 15.63 6.37
CA LEU A 104 -10.95 16.05 4.98
C LEU A 104 -12.41 16.19 4.56
N GLU A 105 -13.34 16.20 5.51
CA GLU A 105 -14.76 16.36 5.23
C GLU A 105 -15.03 17.72 4.57
N GLY A 106 -15.57 17.71 3.33
CA GLY A 106 -15.84 18.92 2.55
C GLY A 106 -14.69 19.35 1.60
N ASP A 107 -13.56 18.68 1.58
CA ASP A 107 -12.47 19.00 0.65
C ASP A 107 -12.73 18.41 -0.76
N LEU A 108 -12.44 19.21 -1.79
CA LEU A 108 -12.56 18.80 -3.20
C LEU A 108 -11.62 17.63 -3.57
N GLY A 109 -10.53 17.44 -2.79
CA GLY A 109 -9.55 16.37 -2.96
C GLY A 109 -9.86 15.07 -2.21
N TYR A 110 -10.98 14.99 -1.49
CA TYR A 110 -11.33 13.88 -0.59
C TYR A 110 -11.16 12.50 -1.21
N ALA A 111 -11.75 12.27 -2.38
CA ALA A 111 -11.68 10.99 -3.08
C ALA A 111 -10.26 10.62 -3.51
N ARG A 112 -9.52 11.59 -4.04
CA ARG A 112 -8.13 11.40 -4.46
C ARG A 112 -7.24 11.05 -3.30
N PHE A 113 -7.41 11.71 -2.16
CA PHE A 113 -6.65 11.44 -0.96
C PHE A 113 -6.83 9.99 -0.50
N PHE A 114 -8.07 9.49 -0.37
CA PHE A 114 -8.34 8.12 0.05
C PHE A 114 -7.82 7.09 -0.96
N ALA A 115 -7.95 7.35 -2.26
CA ALA A 115 -7.38 6.48 -3.29
C ALA A 115 -5.86 6.38 -3.17
N LEU A 116 -5.17 7.52 -3.02
CA LEU A 116 -3.72 7.58 -2.90
C LEU A 116 -3.22 7.01 -1.58
N LEU A 117 -3.94 7.21 -0.48
CA LEU A 117 -3.61 6.64 0.82
C LEU A 117 -3.70 5.11 0.80
N SER A 118 -4.75 4.56 0.19
CA SER A 118 -4.90 3.11 0.00
C SER A 118 -3.81 2.55 -0.93
N PHE A 119 -3.47 3.28 -2.00
CA PHE A 119 -2.38 2.92 -2.91
C PHE A 119 -1.02 2.90 -2.20
N MET A 120 -0.76 3.91 -1.38
CA MET A 120 0.47 3.99 -0.57
C MET A 120 0.57 2.80 0.38
N THR A 121 -0.53 2.43 1.05
CA THR A 121 -0.57 1.24 1.92
C THR A 121 -0.20 -0.03 1.16
N PHE A 122 -0.76 -0.23 -0.05
CA PHE A 122 -0.40 -1.34 -0.93
C PHE A 122 1.09 -1.35 -1.26
N VAL A 123 1.66 -0.21 -1.65
CA VAL A 123 3.07 -0.10 -2.06
C VAL A 123 4.01 -0.40 -0.90
N ILE A 124 3.72 0.10 0.31
CA ILE A 124 4.56 -0.17 1.50
C ILE A 124 4.47 -1.65 1.89
N LEU A 125 3.29 -2.27 1.86
CA LEU A 125 3.13 -3.70 2.12
C LEU A 125 3.89 -4.56 1.11
N SER A 126 3.84 -4.20 -0.17
CA SER A 126 4.57 -4.89 -1.24
C SER A 126 6.09 -4.73 -1.10
N LEU A 127 6.55 -3.54 -0.68
CA LEU A 127 7.95 -3.26 -0.43
C LEU A 127 8.51 -4.15 0.68
N VAL A 128 7.80 -4.25 1.81
CA VAL A 128 8.23 -5.05 2.97
C VAL A 128 8.20 -6.54 2.68
N SER A 129 7.29 -7.00 1.81
CA SER A 129 7.19 -8.41 1.40
C SER A 129 8.04 -8.79 0.19
N SER A 130 8.88 -7.89 -0.29
CA SER A 130 9.72 -8.12 -1.48
C SER A 130 10.74 -9.22 -1.25
N PRO A 131 10.77 -10.30 -2.04
CA PRO A 131 11.73 -11.40 -1.89
C PRO A 131 13.10 -11.09 -2.47
N ASN A 132 13.21 -10.10 -3.37
CA ASN A 132 14.41 -9.78 -4.14
C ASN A 132 14.70 -8.28 -4.10
N LEU A 133 16.01 -7.96 -4.25
CA LEU A 133 16.47 -6.58 -4.35
C LEU A 133 15.84 -5.82 -5.54
N PHE A 134 15.58 -6.51 -6.65
CA PHE A 134 14.91 -5.92 -7.81
C PHE A 134 13.48 -5.47 -7.51
N MET A 135 12.68 -6.34 -6.89
CA MET A 135 11.31 -6.02 -6.46
C MET A 135 11.31 -4.90 -5.42
N LEU A 136 12.24 -4.95 -4.47
CA LEU A 136 12.43 -3.89 -3.48
C LEU A 136 12.71 -2.55 -4.16
N PHE A 137 13.61 -2.51 -5.14
CA PHE A 137 13.90 -1.30 -5.91
C PHE A 137 12.66 -0.77 -6.65
N VAL A 138 11.90 -1.64 -7.31
CA VAL A 138 10.68 -1.25 -8.03
C VAL A 138 9.64 -0.65 -7.08
N PHE A 139 9.36 -1.30 -5.94
CA PHE A 139 8.41 -0.78 -4.96
C PHE A 139 8.91 0.46 -4.23
N TRP A 140 10.22 0.60 -4.05
CA TRP A 140 10.82 1.84 -3.55
C TRP A 140 10.55 3.02 -4.49
N GLN A 141 10.70 2.83 -5.79
CA GLN A 141 10.38 3.86 -6.78
C GLN A 141 8.87 4.19 -6.80
N LEU A 142 8.02 3.16 -6.70
CA LEU A 142 6.58 3.36 -6.59
C LEU A 142 6.19 4.11 -5.32
N LEU A 143 6.88 3.86 -4.20
CA LEU A 143 6.68 4.59 -2.95
C LEU A 143 6.97 6.09 -3.11
N SER A 144 8.06 6.45 -3.79
CA SER A 144 8.40 7.84 -4.08
C SER A 144 7.30 8.52 -4.92
N TRP A 145 6.75 7.81 -5.89
CA TRP A 145 5.61 8.29 -6.69
C TRP A 145 4.34 8.45 -5.86
N ALA A 146 4.02 7.47 -5.03
CA ALA A 146 2.83 7.52 -4.17
C ALA A 146 2.91 8.70 -3.19
N LEU A 147 4.07 8.92 -2.57
CA LEU A 147 4.32 10.07 -1.68
C LEU A 147 4.17 11.40 -2.42
N TYR A 148 4.75 11.51 -3.62
CA TYR A 148 4.62 12.71 -4.44
C TYR A 148 3.15 13.04 -4.72
N LEU A 149 2.38 12.05 -5.19
CA LEU A 149 0.96 12.23 -5.50
C LEU A 149 0.13 12.54 -4.24
N LEU A 150 0.46 11.92 -3.11
CA LEU A 150 -0.23 12.16 -1.85
C LEU A 150 0.03 13.57 -1.31
N LEU A 151 1.26 14.08 -1.41
CA LEU A 151 1.58 15.46 -1.02
C LEU A 151 0.98 16.50 -1.98
N ALA A 152 0.85 16.14 -3.24
CA ALA A 152 0.29 16.99 -4.30
C ALA A 152 -1.22 16.79 -4.51
N PHE A 153 -1.97 16.10 -3.60
CA PHE A 153 -3.39 15.81 -3.82
C PHE A 153 -4.26 17.06 -4.00
N ASN A 154 -3.86 18.19 -3.39
CA ASN A 154 -4.52 19.49 -3.50
C ASN A 154 -3.78 20.38 -4.52
N PHE A 155 -3.94 20.12 -5.81
CA PHE A 155 -3.30 20.84 -6.92
C PHE A 155 -3.48 22.37 -6.95
N PRO A 156 -4.57 22.98 -6.48
CA PRO A 156 -4.70 24.44 -6.46
C PRO A 156 -3.67 25.15 -5.58
N ASN A 157 -3.09 24.44 -4.63
CA ASN A 157 -2.11 25.00 -3.69
C ASN A 157 -0.68 24.89 -4.26
N ARG A 158 -0.22 25.96 -4.95
CA ARG A 158 1.13 26.02 -5.56
C ARG A 158 2.28 25.69 -4.61
N PRO A 159 2.35 26.21 -3.36
CA PRO A 159 3.44 25.86 -2.45
C PRO A 159 3.44 24.37 -2.06
N ALA A 160 2.28 23.72 -1.94
CA ALA A 160 2.22 22.28 -1.67
C ALA A 160 2.82 21.45 -2.82
N CYS A 161 2.52 21.82 -4.07
CA CYS A 161 3.09 21.16 -5.25
C CYS A 161 4.60 21.33 -5.37
N GLN A 162 5.13 22.52 -5.04
CA GLN A 162 6.59 22.77 -5.04
C GLN A 162 7.30 21.93 -3.96
N ASN A 163 6.71 21.79 -2.78
CA ASN A 163 7.27 20.98 -1.71
C ASN A 163 7.21 19.48 -2.04
N ALA A 164 6.11 19.02 -2.65
CA ALA A 164 5.98 17.65 -3.15
C ALA A 164 7.09 17.32 -4.17
N PHE A 165 7.38 18.26 -5.08
CA PHE A 165 8.46 18.10 -6.06
C PHE A 165 9.83 18.01 -5.39
N LYS A 166 10.12 18.84 -4.41
CA LYS A 166 11.38 18.77 -3.62
C LYS A 166 11.53 17.41 -2.91
N THR A 167 10.45 16.93 -2.29
CA THR A 167 10.44 15.62 -1.61
C THR A 167 10.70 14.49 -2.60
N PHE A 168 10.11 14.55 -3.80
CA PHE A 168 10.34 13.55 -4.85
C PHE A 168 11.81 13.49 -5.27
N PHE A 169 12.48 14.64 -5.44
CA PHE A 169 13.91 14.68 -5.75
C PHE A 169 14.77 14.17 -4.59
N ALA A 170 14.45 14.55 -3.35
CA ALA A 170 15.19 14.10 -2.18
C ALA A 170 15.15 12.57 -1.99
N HIS A 171 14.10 11.90 -2.45
CA HIS A 171 14.00 10.43 -2.42
C HIS A 171 14.79 9.73 -3.53
N ARG A 172 15.30 10.47 -4.53
CA ARG A 172 16.05 9.91 -5.66
C ARG A 172 17.56 10.09 -5.57
N VAL A 173 18.02 10.97 -4.71
CA VAL A 173 19.44 11.21 -4.42
C VAL A 173 19.87 10.39 -3.22
#